data_c9e95573baff88fc2e42f2cac5d48058
#
_entry.id   c9e95573baff88fc2e42f2cac5d48058
#
_cell.length_a   1.000
_cell.length_b   1.000
_cell.length_c   1.000
_cell.angle_alpha   90.00
_cell.angle_beta   90.00
_cell.angle_gamma   90.00
#
_symmetry.space_group_name_H-M   'P 1'
#
loop_
_entity.id
_entity.type
_entity.pdbx_description
1 polymer ?
#
loop_
_entity_poly.entity_id
_entity_poly.type
_entity_poly.pdbx_seq_one_letter_code
_entity_poly.pdbx_strand_id
1 'polypeptide(L)'
;MAVVLSACLLLLSACNSGNGESMVADGAIVVTDIRGKEVRLSEPADRVIVLYQGALDGMYMLHAEHTVVGIQNNIYTNPVSFKYFSKLDPRIARKELPAPGNWETSTNIESILALKPDLVIIASGQTDAIRLLEDLGIQVFAVSPQNNAQLFEEIESIGKLTGTSERAKELLAYTRAKLDEIREATKHIEHKKSVYYAWSGGRIYATSGQNSRMNECFELAGVRNACTFAIDQPNINPETLISWDPDLILLWSTNPQELYNKKELSVLKAVKNKNVHVLEPPFFYDPHTLKIMYAAIELHNVCYGENENFDLVENRREIMTNLYGAKATALLE
;
A
#
# COMPACT_ATOMS: atom_id res chain seq x y z
N MET A 1 -83.23 -10.41 -44.13
CA MET A 1 -81.88 -10.79 -44.52
C MET A 1 -80.95 -9.85 -43.76
N ALA A 2 -80.37 -10.35 -42.68
CA ALA A 2 -79.40 -9.62 -41.86
C ALA A 2 -78.07 -10.37 -41.89
N VAL A 3 -77.03 -9.73 -42.38
CA VAL A 3 -75.69 -10.24 -42.48
C VAL A 3 -74.96 -9.79 -41.21
N VAL A 4 -74.54 -10.77 -40.39
CA VAL A 4 -73.72 -10.57 -39.18
C VAL A 4 -72.29 -10.64 -39.60
N LEU A 5 -71.53 -9.53 -39.46
CA LEU A 5 -70.08 -9.49 -39.62
C LEU A 5 -69.39 -9.77 -38.31
N SER A 6 -68.72 -10.92 -38.25
CA SER A 6 -67.88 -11.30 -37.07
C SER A 6 -66.46 -10.71 -37.21
N ALA A 7 -66.09 -9.80 -36.32
CA ALA A 7 -64.76 -9.25 -36.25
C ALA A 7 -63.85 -10.11 -35.30
N CYS A 8 -62.86 -10.80 -35.85
CA CYS A 8 -61.79 -11.46 -35.10
C CYS A 8 -60.78 -10.43 -34.60
N LEU A 9 -60.70 -10.21 -33.28
CA LEU A 9 -59.63 -9.50 -32.65
C LEU A 9 -58.41 -10.43 -32.45
N LEU A 10 -57.36 -10.17 -33.19
CA LEU A 10 -56.06 -10.77 -32.99
C LEU A 10 -55.33 -10.02 -31.85
N LEU A 11 -55.16 -10.65 -30.68
CA LEU A 11 -54.31 -10.19 -29.61
C LEU A 11 -52.87 -10.54 -29.96
N LEU A 12 -52.09 -9.52 -30.33
CA LEU A 12 -50.63 -9.60 -30.42
C LEU A 12 -50.07 -9.47 -29.01
N SER A 13 -49.60 -10.60 -28.42
CA SER A 13 -48.78 -10.60 -27.24
C SER A 13 -47.37 -10.13 -27.63
N ALA A 14 -47.04 -8.88 -27.28
CA ALA A 14 -45.67 -8.38 -27.34
C ALA A 14 -44.88 -8.98 -26.19
N CYS A 15 -43.98 -9.94 -26.49
CA CYS A 15 -42.93 -10.33 -25.60
C CYS A 15 -41.98 -9.13 -25.41
N ASN A 16 -42.09 -8.47 -24.28
CA ASN A 16 -41.10 -7.50 -23.82
C ASN A 16 -39.90 -8.26 -23.30
N SER A 17 -38.85 -8.40 -24.11
CA SER A 17 -37.53 -8.85 -23.66
C SER A 17 -36.95 -7.75 -22.78
N GLY A 18 -37.25 -7.84 -21.49
CA GLY A 18 -36.63 -7.02 -20.48
C GLY A 18 -35.14 -7.30 -20.44
N ASN A 19 -34.33 -6.32 -20.83
CA ASN A 19 -32.95 -6.23 -20.44
C ASN A 19 -32.91 -6.34 -18.92
N GLY A 20 -32.29 -7.40 -18.41
CA GLY A 20 -32.01 -7.54 -16.98
C GLY A 20 -30.96 -6.52 -16.55
N GLU A 21 -31.35 -5.26 -16.37
CA GLU A 21 -30.64 -4.36 -15.50
C GLU A 21 -30.77 -4.96 -14.09
N SER A 22 -29.67 -5.48 -13.58
CA SER A 22 -29.60 -5.89 -12.19
C SER A 22 -29.94 -4.66 -11.34
N MET A 23 -31.12 -4.66 -10.72
CA MET A 23 -31.49 -3.65 -9.75
C MET A 23 -30.43 -3.68 -8.65
N VAL A 24 -29.53 -2.69 -8.66
CA VAL A 24 -28.62 -2.44 -7.51
C VAL A 24 -29.54 -2.16 -6.33
N ALA A 25 -29.46 -2.99 -5.30
CA ALA A 25 -30.21 -2.74 -4.06
C ALA A 25 -29.83 -1.34 -3.56
N ASP A 26 -30.82 -0.51 -3.33
CA ASP A 26 -30.64 0.86 -2.83
C ASP A 26 -29.87 0.76 -1.49
N GLY A 27 -28.59 1.24 -1.45
CA GLY A 27 -27.70 1.13 -0.30
C GLY A 27 -26.50 0.20 -0.43
N ALA A 28 -26.31 -0.52 -1.56
CA ALA A 28 -25.13 -1.37 -1.74
C ALA A 28 -23.84 -0.55 -1.82
N ILE A 29 -22.80 -1.01 -1.07
CA ILE A 29 -21.45 -0.46 -1.17
C ILE A 29 -20.80 -1.06 -2.40
N VAL A 30 -20.36 -0.22 -3.33
CA VAL A 30 -19.69 -0.62 -4.57
C VAL A 30 -18.38 0.14 -4.68
N VAL A 31 -17.28 -0.59 -4.83
CA VAL A 31 -15.95 -0.03 -5.10
C VAL A 31 -15.29 -0.81 -6.22
N THR A 32 -14.30 -0.22 -6.86
CA THR A 32 -13.48 -0.89 -7.88
C THR A 32 -12.09 -1.15 -7.32
N ASP A 33 -11.60 -2.38 -7.46
CA ASP A 33 -10.25 -2.74 -7.02
C ASP A 33 -9.17 -2.41 -8.08
N ILE A 34 -7.90 -2.63 -7.74
CA ILE A 34 -6.77 -2.31 -8.62
C ILE A 34 -6.81 -3.05 -9.97
N ARG A 35 -7.55 -4.16 -10.09
CA ARG A 35 -7.76 -4.92 -11.32
C ARG A 35 -8.85 -4.33 -12.20
N GLY A 36 -9.56 -3.30 -11.73
CA GLY A 36 -10.76 -2.76 -12.39
C GLY A 36 -12.03 -3.58 -12.13
N LYS A 37 -12.01 -4.52 -11.17
CA LYS A 37 -13.15 -5.35 -10.80
C LYS A 37 -13.98 -4.69 -9.71
N GLU A 38 -15.31 -4.70 -9.88
CA GLU A 38 -16.24 -4.23 -8.86
C GLU A 38 -16.34 -5.23 -7.72
N VAL A 39 -16.25 -4.71 -6.49
CA VAL A 39 -16.51 -5.40 -5.23
C VAL A 39 -17.78 -4.82 -4.63
N ARG A 40 -18.73 -5.68 -4.26
CA ARG A 40 -20.07 -5.29 -3.82
C ARG A 40 -20.38 -5.89 -2.46
N LEU A 41 -20.76 -5.05 -1.51
CA LEU A 41 -21.26 -5.46 -0.19
C LEU A 41 -22.63 -4.85 0.04
N SER A 42 -23.52 -5.56 0.72
CA SER A 42 -24.84 -5.03 1.14
C SER A 42 -24.72 -4.10 2.34
N GLU A 43 -23.70 -4.29 3.15
CA GLU A 43 -23.38 -3.54 4.38
C GLU A 43 -21.86 -3.53 4.60
N PRO A 44 -21.31 -2.65 5.45
CA PRO A 44 -19.88 -2.66 5.76
C PRO A 44 -19.42 -4.03 6.28
N ALA A 45 -18.22 -4.43 5.89
CA ALA A 45 -17.65 -5.70 6.30
C ALA A 45 -17.28 -5.69 7.79
N ASP A 46 -17.76 -6.70 8.52
CA ASP A 46 -17.44 -6.92 9.94
C ASP A 46 -16.32 -7.97 10.13
N ARG A 47 -16.04 -8.78 9.09
CA ARG A 47 -15.09 -9.89 9.14
C ARG A 47 -14.11 -9.83 7.96
N VAL A 48 -13.04 -9.07 8.14
CA VAL A 48 -12.05 -8.81 7.09
C VAL A 48 -10.80 -9.65 7.31
N ILE A 49 -10.37 -10.40 6.30
CA ILE A 49 -9.03 -11.00 6.26
C ILE A 49 -8.13 -10.11 5.41
N VAL A 50 -6.97 -9.72 5.97
CA VAL A 50 -6.03 -8.82 5.29
C VAL A 50 -4.70 -9.53 5.03
N LEU A 51 -4.45 -9.88 3.77
CA LEU A 51 -3.27 -10.63 3.31
C LEU A 51 -2.25 -9.73 2.59
N TYR A 52 -2.29 -8.43 2.84
CA TYR A 52 -1.33 -7.44 2.33
C TYR A 52 -0.96 -6.46 3.44
N GLN A 53 0.34 -6.35 3.76
CA GLN A 53 0.81 -5.59 4.92
C GLN A 53 0.47 -4.10 4.85
N GLY A 54 0.57 -3.49 3.65
CA GLY A 54 0.23 -2.07 3.47
C GLY A 54 -1.25 -1.80 3.76
N ALA A 55 -2.15 -2.67 3.28
CA ALA A 55 -3.57 -2.56 3.57
C ALA A 55 -3.88 -2.83 5.05
N LEU A 56 -3.17 -3.78 5.71
CA LEU A 56 -3.31 -3.99 7.15
C LEU A 56 -2.94 -2.72 7.94
N ASP A 57 -1.87 -2.06 7.56
CA ASP A 57 -1.48 -0.78 8.14
C ASP A 57 -2.56 0.30 7.89
N GLY A 58 -3.13 0.33 6.69
CA GLY A 58 -4.28 1.16 6.34
C GLY A 58 -5.50 0.92 7.23
N MET A 59 -5.79 -0.35 7.61
CA MET A 59 -6.89 -0.68 8.53
C MET A 59 -6.70 -0.02 9.91
N TYR A 60 -5.45 0.06 10.42
CA TYR A 60 -5.17 0.77 11.68
C TYR A 60 -5.30 2.28 11.53
N MET A 61 -4.87 2.85 10.41
CA MET A 61 -5.03 4.27 10.11
C MET A 61 -6.50 4.67 9.97
N LEU A 62 -7.32 3.76 9.43
CA LEU A 62 -8.77 3.93 9.26
C LEU A 62 -9.57 3.65 10.53
N HIS A 63 -8.93 3.16 11.60
CA HIS A 63 -9.59 2.69 12.82
C HIS A 63 -10.58 1.52 12.57
N ALA A 64 -10.30 0.72 11.53
CA ALA A 64 -11.11 -0.41 11.11
C ALA A 64 -10.55 -1.77 11.59
N GLU A 65 -9.51 -1.77 12.42
CA GLU A 65 -8.84 -2.99 12.89
C GLU A 65 -9.72 -3.93 13.69
N HIS A 66 -10.82 -3.42 14.25
CA HIS A 66 -11.79 -4.25 14.98
C HIS A 66 -12.48 -5.28 14.08
N THR A 67 -12.57 -5.01 12.78
CA THR A 67 -13.14 -5.95 11.78
C THR A 67 -12.16 -7.04 11.36
N VAL A 68 -10.85 -6.88 11.64
CA VAL A 68 -9.82 -7.81 11.20
C VAL A 68 -9.92 -9.14 11.97
N VAL A 69 -10.17 -10.24 11.22
CA VAL A 69 -10.28 -11.60 11.75
C VAL A 69 -9.17 -12.54 11.26
N GLY A 70 -8.31 -12.09 10.35
CA GLY A 70 -7.15 -12.85 9.86
C GLY A 70 -6.15 -11.94 9.18
N ILE A 71 -4.88 -12.29 9.24
CA ILE A 71 -3.77 -11.49 8.73
C ILE A 71 -2.79 -12.34 7.91
N GLN A 72 -1.85 -11.71 7.23
CA GLN A 72 -0.78 -12.43 6.55
C GLN A 72 0.25 -12.99 7.54
N ASN A 73 0.81 -14.16 7.25
CA ASN A 73 1.71 -14.88 8.14
C ASN A 73 3.05 -14.16 8.41
N ASN A 74 3.56 -13.39 7.45
CA ASN A 74 4.80 -12.65 7.62
C ASN A 74 4.75 -11.58 8.72
N ILE A 75 3.57 -11.17 9.17
CA ILE A 75 3.44 -10.34 10.38
C ILE A 75 4.02 -11.06 11.60
N TYR A 76 3.89 -12.39 11.67
CA TYR A 76 4.43 -13.19 12.79
C TYR A 76 5.85 -13.68 12.57
N THR A 77 6.28 -13.87 11.33
CA THR A 77 7.58 -14.46 10.99
C THR A 77 8.68 -13.41 10.76
N ASN A 78 8.32 -12.17 10.44
CA ASN A 78 9.27 -11.07 10.33
C ASN A 78 9.34 -10.31 11.68
N PRO A 79 10.52 -10.30 12.37
CA PRO A 79 10.64 -9.68 13.69
C PRO A 79 10.29 -8.19 13.72
N VAL A 80 10.58 -7.45 12.65
CA VAL A 80 10.30 -6.02 12.56
C VAL A 80 8.80 -5.80 12.42
N SER A 81 8.14 -6.54 11.52
CA SER A 81 6.68 -6.50 11.36
C SER A 81 5.97 -6.88 12.66
N PHE A 82 6.40 -7.96 13.29
CA PHE A 82 5.83 -8.40 14.56
C PHE A 82 5.95 -7.34 15.65
N LYS A 83 7.14 -6.78 15.83
CA LYS A 83 7.39 -5.71 16.81
C LYS A 83 6.45 -4.52 16.60
N TYR A 84 6.32 -4.10 15.36
CA TYR A 84 5.49 -2.95 15.01
C TYR A 84 3.99 -3.19 15.22
N PHE A 85 3.44 -4.22 14.57
CA PHE A 85 2.01 -4.49 14.67
C PHE A 85 1.56 -4.93 16.06
N SER A 86 2.46 -5.53 16.86
CA SER A 86 2.20 -5.82 18.28
C SER A 86 1.98 -4.56 19.13
N LYS A 87 2.55 -3.42 18.74
CA LYS A 87 2.30 -2.14 19.39
C LYS A 87 0.93 -1.55 19.03
N LEU A 88 0.46 -1.83 17.82
CA LEU A 88 -0.85 -1.36 17.31
C LEU A 88 -2.01 -2.23 17.79
N ASP A 89 -1.78 -3.55 17.93
CA ASP A 89 -2.83 -4.52 18.23
C ASP A 89 -2.37 -5.59 19.24
N PRO A 90 -2.94 -5.57 20.44
CA PRO A 90 -2.65 -6.60 21.46
C PRO A 90 -2.96 -8.04 21.01
N ARG A 91 -3.91 -8.25 20.08
CA ARG A 91 -4.22 -9.58 19.52
C ARG A 91 -3.04 -10.13 18.72
N ILE A 92 -2.30 -9.26 18.01
CA ILE A 92 -1.07 -9.65 17.31
C ILE A 92 0.03 -9.98 18.32
N ALA A 93 0.21 -9.14 19.35
CA ALA A 93 1.20 -9.39 20.40
C ALA A 93 1.00 -10.78 21.06
N ARG A 94 -0.26 -11.19 21.26
CA ARG A 94 -0.64 -12.51 21.83
C ARG A 94 -0.80 -13.61 20.79
N LYS A 95 -0.58 -13.32 19.49
CA LYS A 95 -0.75 -14.24 18.36
C LYS A 95 -2.17 -14.84 18.27
N GLU A 96 -3.18 -14.05 18.59
CA GLU A 96 -4.59 -14.48 18.60
C GLU A 96 -5.24 -14.42 17.20
N LEU A 97 -4.71 -13.60 16.28
CA LEU A 97 -5.24 -13.53 14.93
C LEU A 97 -4.70 -14.68 14.07
N PRO A 98 -5.57 -15.48 13.44
CA PRO A 98 -5.16 -16.46 12.45
C PRO A 98 -4.39 -15.84 11.28
N ALA A 99 -3.45 -16.60 10.73
CA ALA A 99 -2.59 -16.14 9.64
C ALA A 99 -2.64 -17.11 8.44
N PRO A 100 -3.76 -17.14 7.68
CA PRO A 100 -4.03 -18.17 6.67
C PRO A 100 -3.27 -18.00 5.36
N GLY A 101 -2.50 -16.94 5.18
CA GLY A 101 -1.82 -16.69 3.91
C GLY A 101 -0.57 -15.85 4.03
N ASN A 102 0.21 -15.87 2.95
CA ASN A 102 1.42 -15.07 2.78
C ASN A 102 1.39 -14.47 1.37
N TRP A 103 1.93 -13.28 1.20
CA TRP A 103 1.98 -12.61 -0.11
C TRP A 103 2.95 -13.28 -1.10
N GLU A 104 3.96 -14.01 -0.60
CA GLU A 104 5.00 -14.67 -1.42
C GLU A 104 4.70 -16.14 -1.74
N THR A 105 3.86 -16.81 -0.92
CA THR A 105 3.63 -18.25 -1.01
C THR A 105 2.14 -18.59 -1.06
N SER A 106 1.80 -19.84 -0.91
CA SER A 106 0.41 -20.30 -0.99
C SER A 106 -0.48 -19.72 0.10
N THR A 107 -1.63 -19.23 -0.30
CA THR A 107 -2.74 -18.85 0.57
C THR A 107 -3.56 -20.11 0.91
N ASN A 108 -3.82 -20.35 2.19
CA ASN A 108 -4.62 -21.48 2.64
C ASN A 108 -6.11 -21.15 2.58
N ILE A 109 -6.75 -21.55 1.50
CA ILE A 109 -8.17 -21.28 1.23
C ILE A 109 -9.09 -21.90 2.30
N GLU A 110 -8.82 -23.13 2.77
CA GLU A 110 -9.63 -23.78 3.79
C GLU A 110 -9.62 -22.99 5.11
N SER A 111 -8.44 -22.51 5.51
CA SER A 111 -8.30 -21.67 6.71
C SER A 111 -9.02 -20.33 6.56
N ILE A 112 -9.05 -19.75 5.36
CA ILE A 112 -9.81 -18.52 5.07
C ILE A 112 -11.31 -18.80 5.23
N LEU A 113 -11.83 -19.86 4.60
CA LEU A 113 -13.24 -20.23 4.67
C LEU A 113 -13.70 -20.50 6.11
N ALA A 114 -12.85 -21.16 6.92
CA ALA A 114 -13.15 -21.43 8.33
C ALA A 114 -13.36 -20.15 9.16
N LEU A 115 -12.75 -19.04 8.74
CA LEU A 115 -12.91 -17.73 9.39
C LEU A 115 -14.20 -17.01 8.96
N LYS A 116 -14.91 -17.51 7.94
CA LYS A 116 -16.15 -16.93 7.39
C LYS A 116 -16.02 -15.41 7.16
N PRO A 117 -15.12 -14.97 6.30
CA PRO A 117 -14.93 -13.54 6.03
C PRO A 117 -16.06 -13.00 5.15
N ASP A 118 -16.40 -11.73 5.37
CA ASP A 118 -17.25 -10.93 4.46
C ASP A 118 -16.41 -10.37 3.33
N LEU A 119 -15.12 -10.12 3.60
CA LEU A 119 -14.17 -9.52 2.67
C LEU A 119 -12.77 -10.09 2.87
N VAL A 120 -12.07 -10.33 1.77
CA VAL A 120 -10.63 -10.64 1.76
C VAL A 120 -9.88 -9.55 1.00
N ILE A 121 -8.95 -8.86 1.66
CA ILE A 121 -8.03 -7.90 1.05
C ILE A 121 -6.72 -8.63 0.78
N ILE A 122 -6.29 -8.68 -0.48
CA ILE A 122 -5.17 -9.52 -0.93
C ILE A 122 -4.37 -8.85 -2.03
N ALA A 123 -3.05 -9.14 -2.12
CA ALA A 123 -2.21 -8.64 -3.20
C ALA A 123 -2.69 -9.13 -4.57
N SER A 124 -2.83 -8.23 -5.54
CA SER A 124 -3.37 -8.52 -6.89
C SER A 124 -2.58 -9.57 -7.67
N GLY A 125 -1.31 -9.78 -7.33
CA GLY A 125 -0.46 -10.80 -7.92
C GLY A 125 -0.82 -12.25 -7.52
N GLN A 126 -1.65 -12.45 -6.49
CA GLN A 126 -2.08 -13.78 -6.05
C GLN A 126 -3.30 -14.29 -6.86
N THR A 127 -3.18 -14.32 -8.17
CA THR A 127 -4.28 -14.56 -9.11
C THR A 127 -5.03 -15.87 -8.88
N ASP A 128 -4.33 -16.97 -8.56
CA ASP A 128 -4.98 -18.27 -8.32
C ASP A 128 -5.78 -18.28 -7.01
N ALA A 129 -5.25 -17.70 -5.93
CA ALA A 129 -5.97 -17.59 -4.67
C ALA A 129 -7.21 -16.68 -4.82
N ILE A 130 -7.06 -15.56 -5.52
CA ILE A 130 -8.16 -14.64 -5.80
C ILE A 130 -9.28 -15.36 -6.56
N ARG A 131 -8.94 -16.04 -7.66
CA ARG A 131 -9.93 -16.80 -8.45
C ARG A 131 -10.67 -17.83 -7.62
N LEU A 132 -9.95 -18.64 -6.83
CA LEU A 132 -10.57 -19.65 -5.97
C LEU A 132 -11.50 -19.06 -4.92
N LEU A 133 -11.13 -17.95 -4.28
CA LEU A 133 -11.99 -17.27 -3.31
C LEU A 133 -13.26 -16.72 -3.97
N GLU A 134 -13.13 -16.12 -5.14
CA GLU A 134 -14.26 -15.57 -5.90
C GLU A 134 -15.20 -16.68 -6.41
N ASP A 135 -14.66 -17.81 -6.88
CA ASP A 135 -15.44 -19.00 -7.29
C ASP A 135 -16.24 -19.59 -6.11
N LEU A 136 -15.76 -19.41 -4.87
CA LEU A 136 -16.44 -19.80 -3.64
C LEU A 136 -17.39 -18.72 -3.10
N GLY A 137 -17.60 -17.62 -3.83
CA GLY A 137 -18.52 -16.54 -3.48
C GLY A 137 -17.99 -15.54 -2.44
N ILE A 138 -16.69 -15.58 -2.11
CA ILE A 138 -16.07 -14.61 -1.19
C ILE A 138 -15.79 -13.32 -1.92
N GLN A 139 -16.14 -12.18 -1.31
CA GLN A 139 -15.77 -10.87 -1.86
C GLN A 139 -14.28 -10.62 -1.68
N VAL A 140 -13.60 -10.28 -2.77
CA VAL A 140 -12.16 -10.05 -2.80
C VAL A 140 -11.87 -8.64 -3.28
N PHE A 141 -11.15 -7.86 -2.47
CA PHE A 141 -10.61 -6.56 -2.83
C PHE A 141 -9.10 -6.70 -3.07
N ALA A 142 -8.71 -6.69 -4.33
CA ALA A 142 -7.31 -6.85 -4.72
C ALA A 142 -6.58 -5.50 -4.63
N VAL A 143 -5.38 -5.51 -4.03
CA VAL A 143 -4.56 -4.33 -3.77
C VAL A 143 -3.15 -4.52 -4.32
N SER A 144 -2.53 -3.47 -4.78
CA SER A 144 -1.09 -3.34 -5.09
C SER A 144 -0.85 -1.95 -5.69
N PRO A 145 -1.00 -0.85 -4.92
CA PRO A 145 -0.92 0.50 -5.46
C PRO A 145 0.51 0.80 -5.94
N GLN A 146 0.64 1.31 -7.16
CA GLN A 146 1.92 1.62 -7.79
C GLN A 146 2.31 3.10 -7.63
N ASN A 147 1.37 3.95 -7.24
CA ASN A 147 1.56 5.39 -7.04
C ASN A 147 0.63 5.91 -5.92
N ASN A 148 0.81 7.18 -5.53
CA ASN A 148 0.00 7.79 -4.47
C ASN A 148 -1.48 7.91 -4.84
N ALA A 149 -1.82 8.14 -6.11
CA ALA A 149 -3.22 8.22 -6.53
C ALA A 149 -3.95 6.88 -6.27
N GLN A 150 -3.36 5.77 -6.69
CA GLN A 150 -3.90 4.43 -6.43
C GLN A 150 -3.95 4.07 -4.94
N LEU A 151 -2.96 4.50 -4.14
CA LEU A 151 -3.01 4.32 -2.69
C LEU A 151 -4.18 5.09 -2.07
N PHE A 152 -4.44 6.31 -2.52
CA PHE A 152 -5.56 7.11 -2.00
C PHE A 152 -6.91 6.50 -2.37
N GLU A 153 -7.04 5.98 -3.59
CA GLU A 153 -8.21 5.21 -4.03
C GLU A 153 -8.39 3.93 -3.20
N GLU A 154 -7.30 3.22 -2.89
CA GLU A 154 -7.31 2.05 -2.01
C GLU A 154 -7.82 2.40 -0.59
N ILE A 155 -7.27 3.44 0.04
CA ILE A 155 -7.69 3.90 1.37
C ILE A 155 -9.15 4.35 1.38
N GLU A 156 -9.59 5.09 0.37
CA GLU A 156 -10.99 5.50 0.23
C GLU A 156 -11.93 4.30 0.07
N SER A 157 -11.53 3.33 -0.78
CA SER A 157 -12.30 2.11 -1.02
C SER A 157 -12.40 1.23 0.23
N ILE A 158 -11.27 1.01 0.94
CA ILE A 158 -11.27 0.28 2.21
C ILE A 158 -12.16 1.00 3.23
N GLY A 159 -12.11 2.33 3.30
CA GLY A 159 -12.97 3.12 4.17
C GLY A 159 -14.46 2.91 3.88
N LYS A 160 -14.86 2.83 2.59
CA LYS A 160 -16.25 2.50 2.20
C LYS A 160 -16.60 1.08 2.60
N LEU A 161 -15.74 0.11 2.28
CA LEU A 161 -15.97 -1.32 2.55
C LEU A 161 -16.06 -1.64 4.05
N THR A 162 -15.42 -0.85 4.92
CA THR A 162 -15.39 -1.06 6.38
C THR A 162 -16.23 -0.06 7.18
N GLY A 163 -16.99 0.81 6.48
CA GLY A 163 -17.85 1.81 7.15
C GLY A 163 -17.09 2.99 7.78
N THR A 164 -15.82 3.18 7.44
CA THR A 164 -14.95 4.23 7.99
C THR A 164 -14.65 5.38 7.00
N SER A 165 -15.62 5.67 6.10
CA SER A 165 -15.47 6.65 5.02
C SER A 165 -15.09 8.05 5.49
N GLU A 166 -15.66 8.52 6.62
CA GLU A 166 -15.33 9.86 7.13
C GLU A 166 -13.88 9.91 7.60
N ARG A 167 -13.41 8.86 8.29
CA ARG A 167 -12.00 8.76 8.67
C ARG A 167 -11.07 8.70 7.47
N ALA A 168 -11.44 7.99 6.40
CA ALA A 168 -10.69 7.98 5.14
C ALA A 168 -10.57 9.38 4.53
N LYS A 169 -11.65 10.17 4.51
CA LYS A 169 -11.62 11.56 4.04
C LYS A 169 -10.67 12.44 4.85
N GLU A 170 -10.73 12.35 6.19
CA GLU A 170 -9.83 13.09 7.08
C GLU A 170 -8.36 12.75 6.82
N LEU A 171 -8.04 11.44 6.77
CA LEU A 171 -6.70 10.95 6.49
C LEU A 171 -6.16 11.45 5.15
N LEU A 172 -6.96 11.35 4.11
CA LEU A 172 -6.55 11.76 2.76
C LEU A 172 -6.42 13.28 2.63
N ALA A 173 -7.28 14.05 3.30
CA ALA A 173 -7.17 15.51 3.35
C ALA A 173 -5.86 15.95 4.04
N TYR A 174 -5.56 15.37 5.21
CA TYR A 174 -4.31 15.62 5.92
C TYR A 174 -3.10 15.22 5.07
N THR A 175 -3.13 14.01 4.49
CA THR A 175 -2.01 13.50 3.70
C THR A 175 -1.71 14.39 2.51
N ARG A 176 -2.74 14.80 1.75
CA ARG A 176 -2.56 15.70 0.60
C ARG A 176 -1.96 17.04 1.03
N ALA A 177 -2.48 17.65 2.09
CA ALA A 177 -1.94 18.91 2.60
C ALA A 177 -0.46 18.78 3.02
N LYS A 178 -0.10 17.71 3.73
CA LYS A 178 1.29 17.47 4.15
C LYS A 178 2.21 17.18 2.98
N LEU A 179 1.77 16.44 1.97
CA LEU A 179 2.54 16.22 0.74
C LEU A 179 2.78 17.52 -0.03
N ASP A 180 1.79 18.42 -0.06
CA ASP A 180 1.93 19.72 -0.72
C ASP A 180 2.91 20.62 0.06
N GLU A 181 2.86 20.62 1.40
CA GLU A 181 3.85 21.28 2.27
C GLU A 181 5.28 20.81 1.95
N ILE A 182 5.48 19.48 1.89
CA ILE A 182 6.79 18.88 1.58
C ILE A 182 7.25 19.30 0.18
N ARG A 183 6.39 19.27 -0.83
CA ARG A 183 6.72 19.70 -2.20
C ARG A 183 7.14 21.17 -2.24
N GLU A 184 6.39 22.05 -1.57
CA GLU A 184 6.73 23.47 -1.50
C GLU A 184 8.10 23.71 -0.84
N ALA A 185 8.41 22.99 0.23
CA ALA A 185 9.69 23.11 0.93
C ALA A 185 10.87 22.60 0.09
N THR A 186 10.66 21.63 -0.80
CA THR A 186 11.74 21.00 -1.60
C THR A 186 11.86 21.53 -3.03
N LYS A 187 10.87 22.27 -3.55
CA LYS A 187 10.83 22.71 -4.96
C LYS A 187 12.00 23.60 -5.40
N HIS A 188 12.66 24.27 -4.45
CA HIS A 188 13.75 25.20 -4.72
C HIS A 188 15.12 24.53 -4.83
N ILE A 189 15.21 23.22 -4.67
CA ILE A 189 16.48 22.49 -4.75
C ILE A 189 16.90 22.38 -6.22
N GLU A 190 17.84 23.22 -6.64
CA GLU A 190 18.37 23.23 -8.00
C GLU A 190 19.32 22.06 -8.27
N HIS A 191 20.20 21.75 -7.31
CA HIS A 191 21.22 20.70 -7.40
C HIS A 191 20.80 19.45 -6.61
N LYS A 192 19.89 18.67 -7.20
CA LYS A 192 19.37 17.46 -6.57
C LYS A 192 20.43 16.39 -6.44
N LYS A 193 20.68 15.92 -5.20
CA LYS A 193 21.51 14.72 -4.97
C LYS A 193 20.89 13.50 -5.61
N SER A 194 21.72 12.62 -6.16
CA SER A 194 21.28 11.33 -6.74
C SER A 194 21.30 10.25 -5.67
N VAL A 195 20.21 9.51 -5.56
CA VAL A 195 20.03 8.44 -4.58
C VAL A 195 19.78 7.13 -5.29
N TYR A 196 20.52 6.11 -4.91
CA TYR A 196 20.27 4.73 -5.31
C TYR A 196 19.58 3.99 -4.16
N TYR A 197 18.49 3.32 -4.45
CA TYR A 197 17.78 2.47 -3.49
C TYR A 197 18.07 1.01 -3.76
N ALA A 198 18.39 0.24 -2.72
CA ALA A 198 18.57 -1.20 -2.80
C ALA A 198 17.51 -1.93 -1.97
N TRP A 199 16.89 -2.95 -2.57
CA TRP A 199 15.87 -3.76 -1.93
C TRP A 199 16.40 -4.59 -0.76
N SER A 200 15.49 -4.98 0.13
CA SER A 200 15.77 -5.76 1.35
C SER A 200 16.46 -7.12 1.09
N GLY A 201 17.01 -7.69 2.15
CA GLY A 201 17.61 -9.03 2.12
C GLY A 201 18.90 -9.12 1.33
N GLY A 202 19.72 -8.07 1.34
CA GLY A 202 21.02 -8.06 0.63
C GLY A 202 20.92 -7.96 -0.88
N ARG A 203 19.73 -7.71 -1.44
CA ARG A 203 19.50 -7.58 -2.90
C ARG A 203 20.01 -6.23 -3.42
N ILE A 204 21.33 -6.02 -3.31
CA ILE A 204 21.99 -4.75 -3.63
C ILE A 204 21.72 -4.29 -5.07
N TYR A 205 21.54 -5.23 -6.00
CA TYR A 205 21.32 -4.95 -7.42
C TYR A 205 19.85 -4.99 -7.85
N ALA A 206 18.93 -5.19 -6.92
CA ALA A 206 17.51 -4.96 -7.15
C ALA A 206 17.17 -3.55 -6.65
N THR A 207 16.55 -2.73 -7.49
CA THR A 207 16.29 -1.32 -7.20
C THR A 207 14.87 -0.92 -7.57
N SER A 208 14.52 0.33 -7.38
CA SER A 208 13.25 0.92 -7.81
C SER A 208 13.50 1.95 -8.91
N GLY A 209 12.80 1.80 -10.02
CA GLY A 209 12.93 2.70 -11.17
C GLY A 209 11.98 3.90 -11.10
N GLN A 210 11.84 4.60 -12.23
CA GLN A 210 11.06 5.86 -12.32
C GLN A 210 9.56 5.66 -12.09
N ASN A 211 9.01 4.48 -12.44
CA ASN A 211 7.59 4.16 -12.26
C ASN A 211 7.37 3.40 -10.94
N SER A 212 7.89 3.94 -9.83
CA SER A 212 7.77 3.31 -8.51
C SER A 212 7.36 4.30 -7.44
N ARG A 213 6.76 3.81 -6.37
CA ARG A 213 6.44 4.63 -5.19
C ARG A 213 7.70 5.18 -4.51
N MET A 214 8.81 4.47 -4.58
CA MET A 214 10.09 4.98 -4.10
C MET A 214 10.53 6.22 -4.89
N ASN A 215 10.28 6.25 -6.21
CA ASN A 215 10.59 7.44 -7.01
C ASN A 215 9.71 8.63 -6.60
N GLU A 216 8.42 8.44 -6.32
CA GLU A 216 7.57 9.51 -5.77
C GLU A 216 8.12 10.04 -4.43
N CYS A 217 8.62 9.14 -3.56
CA CYS A 217 9.28 9.54 -2.32
C CYS A 217 10.55 10.36 -2.57
N PHE A 218 11.34 10.00 -3.58
CA PHE A 218 12.53 10.76 -3.99
C PHE A 218 12.18 12.15 -4.50
N GLU A 219 11.16 12.27 -5.32
CA GLU A 219 10.68 13.55 -5.82
C GLU A 219 10.22 14.46 -4.68
N LEU A 220 9.47 13.92 -3.73
CA LEU A 220 9.02 14.61 -2.53
C LEU A 220 10.22 15.07 -1.67
N ALA A 221 11.23 14.22 -1.49
CA ALA A 221 12.43 14.55 -0.74
C ALA A 221 13.33 15.59 -1.44
N GLY A 222 13.01 15.96 -2.68
CA GLY A 222 13.83 16.86 -3.48
C GLY A 222 15.13 16.24 -3.98
N VAL A 223 15.19 14.91 -4.08
CA VAL A 223 16.34 14.17 -4.61
C VAL A 223 16.03 13.58 -5.98
N ARG A 224 17.03 13.03 -6.66
CA ARG A 224 16.90 12.38 -7.95
C ARG A 224 17.18 10.90 -7.82
N ASN A 225 16.31 10.08 -8.40
CA ASN A 225 16.56 8.64 -8.52
C ASN A 225 17.78 8.39 -9.43
N ALA A 226 18.78 7.67 -8.94
CA ALA A 226 19.92 7.25 -9.76
C ALA A 226 19.51 6.25 -10.85
N CYS A 227 18.49 5.41 -10.56
CA CYS A 227 17.93 4.51 -11.54
C CYS A 227 17.08 5.27 -12.56
N THR A 228 17.46 5.19 -13.84
CA THR A 228 16.77 5.88 -14.95
C THR A 228 15.77 5.00 -15.70
N PHE A 229 15.62 3.73 -15.30
CA PHE A 229 14.70 2.81 -15.97
C PHE A 229 13.24 3.13 -15.65
N ALA A 230 12.39 3.13 -16.68
CA ALA A 230 10.96 3.42 -16.56
C ALA A 230 10.13 2.18 -16.16
N ILE A 231 10.63 1.38 -15.23
CA ILE A 231 9.93 0.21 -14.66
C ILE A 231 9.99 0.28 -13.13
N ASP A 232 9.10 -0.44 -12.46
CA ASP A 232 9.01 -0.37 -10.99
C ASP A 232 10.23 -1.02 -10.31
N GLN A 233 10.54 -2.27 -10.62
CA GLN A 233 11.54 -3.07 -9.91
C GLN A 233 12.59 -3.68 -10.85
N PRO A 234 13.52 -2.89 -11.40
CA PRO A 234 14.59 -3.43 -12.23
C PRO A 234 15.66 -4.16 -11.40
N ASN A 235 16.19 -5.26 -11.98
CA ASN A 235 17.48 -5.80 -11.57
C ASN A 235 18.57 -5.24 -12.47
N ILE A 236 19.69 -4.85 -11.89
CA ILE A 236 20.84 -4.27 -12.59
C ILE A 236 22.11 -5.09 -12.32
N ASN A 237 23.17 -4.78 -13.05
CA ASN A 237 24.51 -5.31 -12.79
C ASN A 237 25.40 -4.27 -12.08
N PRO A 238 26.56 -4.66 -11.54
CA PRO A 238 27.49 -3.74 -10.88
C PRO A 238 27.93 -2.59 -11.77
N GLU A 239 28.19 -2.84 -13.06
CA GLU A 239 28.66 -1.84 -14.02
C GLU A 239 27.62 -0.72 -14.21
N THR A 240 26.35 -1.08 -14.25
CA THR A 240 25.25 -0.11 -14.33
C THR A 240 25.25 0.79 -13.09
N LEU A 241 25.35 0.23 -11.88
CA LEU A 241 25.41 1.00 -10.65
C LEU A 241 26.65 1.91 -10.60
N ILE A 242 27.80 1.39 -11.04
CA ILE A 242 29.04 2.16 -11.14
C ILE A 242 28.88 3.33 -12.12
N SER A 243 28.21 3.11 -13.25
CA SER A 243 27.99 4.18 -14.25
C SER A 243 27.08 5.30 -13.73
N TRP A 244 26.13 4.97 -12.86
CA TRP A 244 25.26 5.97 -12.21
C TRP A 244 25.96 6.76 -11.11
N ASP A 245 26.92 6.15 -10.42
CA ASP A 245 27.72 6.71 -9.32
C ASP A 245 26.91 7.64 -8.39
N PRO A 246 25.95 7.11 -7.63
CA PRO A 246 25.04 7.91 -6.82
C PRO A 246 25.74 8.68 -5.69
N ASP A 247 25.17 9.81 -5.26
CA ASP A 247 25.64 10.59 -4.11
C ASP A 247 25.37 9.89 -2.78
N LEU A 248 24.29 9.10 -2.74
CA LEU A 248 23.83 8.36 -1.56
C LEU A 248 23.26 7.01 -1.97
N ILE A 249 23.54 5.97 -1.18
CA ILE A 249 22.90 4.66 -1.30
C ILE A 249 21.98 4.45 -0.09
N LEU A 250 20.72 4.15 -0.39
CA LEU A 250 19.68 3.88 0.58
C LEU A 250 19.40 2.37 0.61
N LEU A 251 19.58 1.74 1.75
CA LEU A 251 19.37 0.32 1.94
C LEU A 251 18.06 0.08 2.70
N TRP A 252 17.23 -0.84 2.22
CA TRP A 252 16.04 -1.26 2.94
C TRP A 252 16.37 -2.44 3.87
N SER A 253 16.40 -2.20 5.19
CA SER A 253 16.65 -3.23 6.23
C SER A 253 17.80 -4.18 5.88
N THR A 254 18.86 -3.65 5.27
CA THR A 254 20.04 -4.42 4.86
C THR A 254 21.26 -3.88 5.58
N ASN A 255 22.07 -4.76 6.15
CA ASN A 255 23.31 -4.34 6.81
C ASN A 255 24.25 -3.65 5.81
N PRO A 256 24.69 -2.40 6.04
CA PRO A 256 25.60 -1.69 5.15
C PRO A 256 26.91 -2.46 4.85
N GLN A 257 27.33 -3.32 5.77
CA GLN A 257 28.52 -4.15 5.59
C GLN A 257 28.39 -5.10 4.38
N GLU A 258 27.17 -5.54 4.05
CA GLU A 258 26.93 -6.37 2.86
C GLU A 258 27.28 -5.62 1.57
N LEU A 259 27.07 -4.32 1.52
CA LEU A 259 27.48 -3.46 0.41
C LEU A 259 28.98 -3.18 0.45
N TYR A 260 29.53 -2.84 1.62
CA TYR A 260 30.96 -2.53 1.76
C TYR A 260 31.87 -3.74 1.47
N ASN A 261 31.39 -4.98 1.65
CA ASN A 261 32.11 -6.19 1.33
C ASN A 261 32.20 -6.46 -0.19
N LYS A 262 31.44 -5.73 -1.02
CA LYS A 262 31.47 -5.85 -2.48
C LYS A 262 32.61 -5.00 -3.05
N LYS A 263 33.76 -5.66 -3.32
CA LYS A 263 34.98 -4.99 -3.79
C LYS A 263 34.76 -4.15 -5.06
N GLU A 264 33.93 -4.64 -5.97
CA GLU A 264 33.58 -3.96 -7.21
C GLU A 264 32.89 -2.61 -6.98
N LEU A 265 32.17 -2.45 -5.87
CA LEU A 265 31.46 -1.21 -5.53
C LEU A 265 32.32 -0.19 -4.74
N SER A 266 33.54 -0.55 -4.37
CA SER A 266 34.46 0.35 -3.64
C SER A 266 34.83 1.62 -4.42
N VAL A 267 34.59 1.64 -5.72
CA VAL A 267 34.86 2.81 -6.60
C VAL A 267 33.79 3.89 -6.49
N LEU A 268 32.58 3.56 -6.03
CA LEU A 268 31.46 4.49 -5.91
C LEU A 268 31.77 5.62 -4.92
N LYS A 269 31.39 6.85 -5.27
CA LYS A 269 31.55 8.01 -4.36
C LYS A 269 30.76 7.83 -3.05
N ALA A 270 29.55 7.29 -3.11
CA ALA A 270 28.75 7.02 -1.91
C ALA A 270 29.45 6.04 -0.95
N VAL A 271 30.12 5.00 -1.48
CA VAL A 271 30.87 4.03 -0.67
C VAL A 271 32.12 4.67 -0.07
N LYS A 272 32.91 5.40 -0.88
CA LYS A 272 34.11 6.12 -0.42
C LYS A 272 33.83 7.13 0.68
N ASN A 273 32.71 7.86 0.55
CA ASN A 273 32.31 8.92 1.48
C ASN A 273 31.47 8.38 2.64
N LYS A 274 31.21 7.09 2.72
CA LYS A 274 30.33 6.43 3.71
C LYS A 274 28.90 6.97 3.71
N ASN A 275 28.43 7.46 2.58
CA ASN A 275 27.05 7.91 2.34
C ASN A 275 26.17 6.72 1.99
N VAL A 276 26.07 5.76 2.91
CA VAL A 276 25.22 4.59 2.84
C VAL A 276 24.32 4.58 4.05
N HIS A 277 23.03 4.72 3.85
CA HIS A 277 22.04 4.83 4.92
C HIS A 277 21.04 3.68 4.87
N VAL A 278 20.54 3.28 6.03
CA VAL A 278 19.54 2.24 6.18
C VAL A 278 18.24 2.88 6.62
N LEU A 279 17.16 2.57 5.92
CA LEU A 279 15.81 2.88 6.39
C LEU A 279 15.46 1.88 7.48
N GLU A 280 15.44 2.33 8.73
CA GLU A 280 15.02 1.56 9.91
C GLU A 280 14.29 2.45 10.94
N PRO A 281 13.25 1.91 11.56
CA PRO A 281 12.49 0.74 11.16
C PRO A 281 11.63 1.02 9.92
N PRO A 282 11.42 0.03 9.03
CA PRO A 282 10.67 0.22 7.78
C PRO A 282 9.29 0.83 7.97
N PHE A 283 8.74 0.72 9.17
CA PHE A 283 7.40 1.19 9.49
C PHE A 283 7.23 2.68 9.59
N PHE A 284 8.24 3.40 10.04
CA PHE A 284 8.16 4.86 10.06
C PHE A 284 8.44 5.42 8.67
N TYR A 285 9.24 4.73 7.89
CA TYR A 285 9.80 5.18 6.62
C TYR A 285 9.26 4.44 5.40
N ASP A 286 8.09 3.80 5.54
CA ASP A 286 7.53 3.01 4.45
C ASP A 286 6.89 3.91 3.37
N PRO A 287 7.53 4.08 2.21
CA PRO A 287 6.97 4.87 1.11
C PRO A 287 5.79 4.19 0.43
N HIS A 288 5.50 2.92 0.78
CA HIS A 288 4.38 2.16 0.21
C HIS A 288 3.06 2.33 0.98
N THR A 289 3.03 3.20 1.98
CA THR A 289 1.84 3.58 2.75
C THR A 289 1.75 5.10 2.86
N LEU A 290 0.76 5.62 3.61
CA LEU A 290 0.66 7.06 3.87
C LEU A 290 1.87 7.62 4.66
N LYS A 291 2.73 6.76 5.19
CA LYS A 291 4.00 7.18 5.84
C LYS A 291 5.05 7.69 4.86
N ILE A 292 4.77 7.68 3.56
CA ILE A 292 5.62 8.33 2.54
C ILE A 292 5.95 9.79 2.90
N MET A 293 5.05 10.49 3.60
CA MET A 293 5.29 11.84 4.11
C MET A 293 6.55 11.88 4.99
N TYR A 294 6.62 11.01 5.97
CA TYR A 294 7.77 10.95 6.88
C TYR A 294 9.02 10.38 6.21
N ALA A 295 8.86 9.38 5.35
CA ALA A 295 9.96 8.82 4.57
C ALA A 295 10.65 9.88 3.69
N ALA A 296 9.88 10.78 3.08
CA ALA A 296 10.41 11.87 2.26
C ALA A 296 11.16 12.93 3.12
N ILE A 297 10.61 13.30 4.27
CA ILE A 297 11.24 14.24 5.21
C ILE A 297 12.57 13.68 5.72
N GLU A 298 12.60 12.43 6.14
CA GLU A 298 13.85 11.81 6.60
C GLU A 298 14.90 11.71 5.50
N LEU A 299 14.50 11.27 4.32
CA LEU A 299 15.42 11.19 3.19
C LEU A 299 15.98 12.59 2.82
N HIS A 300 15.13 13.62 2.89
CA HIS A 300 15.58 15.01 2.71
C HIS A 300 16.68 15.35 3.73
N ASN A 301 16.43 15.10 5.01
CA ASN A 301 17.39 15.42 6.07
C ASN A 301 18.70 14.63 5.95
N VAL A 302 18.63 13.35 5.56
CA VAL A 302 19.82 12.55 5.27
C VAL A 302 20.64 13.16 4.12
N CYS A 303 19.97 13.73 3.13
CA CYS A 303 20.65 14.30 1.97
C CYS A 303 21.17 15.72 2.20
N TYR A 304 20.41 16.57 2.89
CA TYR A 304 20.67 18.01 2.93
C TYR A 304 20.89 18.55 4.36
N GLY A 305 20.66 17.73 5.38
CA GLY A 305 20.68 18.13 6.79
C GLY A 305 19.31 18.63 7.28
N GLU A 306 19.17 18.70 8.59
CA GLU A 306 17.96 19.25 9.21
C GLU A 306 17.82 20.74 8.91
N ASN A 307 16.61 21.20 8.74
CA ASN A 307 16.25 22.60 8.55
C ASN A 307 14.93 22.92 9.28
N GLU A 308 14.55 24.19 9.32
CA GLU A 308 13.37 24.66 10.05
C GLU A 308 12.06 23.99 9.59
N ASN A 309 11.98 23.53 8.33
CA ASN A 309 10.79 22.90 7.78
C ASN A 309 10.69 21.40 8.12
N PHE A 310 11.80 20.76 8.51
CA PHE A 310 11.90 19.31 8.63
C PHE A 310 12.55 18.86 9.95
N ASP A 311 12.05 19.37 11.09
CA ASP A 311 12.34 18.77 12.40
C ASP A 311 11.79 17.34 12.44
N LEU A 312 12.70 16.36 12.53
CA LEU A 312 12.32 14.93 12.47
C LEU A 312 11.45 14.50 13.64
N VAL A 313 11.68 15.03 14.83
CA VAL A 313 10.95 14.63 16.04
C VAL A 313 9.52 15.17 15.99
N GLU A 314 9.37 16.44 15.62
CA GLU A 314 8.08 17.09 15.53
C GLU A 314 7.24 16.50 14.38
N ASN A 315 7.80 16.43 13.17
CA ASN A 315 7.09 15.82 12.02
C ASN A 315 6.71 14.37 12.27
N ARG A 316 7.58 13.57 12.90
CA ARG A 316 7.24 12.19 13.25
C ARG A 316 6.06 12.13 14.20
N ARG A 317 6.05 12.97 15.24
CA ARG A 317 4.94 13.02 16.21
C ARG A 317 3.65 13.45 15.53
N GLU A 318 3.69 14.54 14.77
CA GLU A 318 2.55 15.06 14.03
C GLU A 318 1.97 14.01 13.09
N ILE A 319 2.79 13.45 12.19
CA ILE A 319 2.35 12.51 11.17
C ILE A 319 1.78 11.24 11.82
N MET A 320 2.49 10.64 12.78
CA MET A 320 2.00 9.41 13.44
C MET A 320 0.70 9.66 14.21
N THR A 321 0.55 10.81 14.86
CA THR A 321 -0.70 11.17 15.57
C THR A 321 -1.87 11.31 14.59
N ASN A 322 -1.67 11.95 13.44
CA ASN A 322 -2.72 12.07 12.43
C ASN A 322 -3.07 10.73 11.79
N LEU A 323 -2.08 9.85 11.56
CA LEU A 323 -2.32 8.55 10.95
C LEU A 323 -3.00 7.55 11.91
N TYR A 324 -2.57 7.48 13.17
CA TYR A 324 -2.99 6.40 14.10
C TYR A 324 -3.80 6.88 15.32
N GLY A 325 -4.03 8.18 15.46
CA GLY A 325 -4.74 8.73 16.62
C GLY A 325 -4.06 8.35 17.93
N ALA A 326 -4.81 7.89 18.90
CA ALA A 326 -4.30 7.51 20.23
C ALA A 326 -3.25 6.37 20.18
N LYS A 327 -3.27 5.51 19.16
CA LYS A 327 -2.29 4.43 18.99
C LYS A 327 -0.87 4.93 18.65
N ALA A 328 -0.76 6.17 18.19
CA ALA A 328 0.54 6.80 17.91
C ALA A 328 1.48 6.80 19.12
N THR A 329 0.96 6.95 20.33
CA THR A 329 1.77 6.95 21.57
C THR A 329 2.62 5.69 21.66
N ALA A 330 2.03 4.52 21.45
CA ALA A 330 2.75 3.24 21.50
C ALA A 330 3.81 3.10 20.40
N LEU A 331 3.65 3.79 19.27
CA LEU A 331 4.62 3.79 18.17
C LEU A 331 5.79 4.75 18.43
N LEU A 332 5.55 5.84 19.15
CA LEU A 332 6.55 6.89 19.42
C LEU A 332 7.47 6.57 20.61
N GLU A 333 7.02 5.67 21.48
CA GLU A 333 7.81 5.07 22.58
C GLU A 333 8.74 3.95 22.03
#